data_f24efd189c7e7ecc46cd8054d28257da
#
_entry.id   f24efd189c7e7ecc46cd8054d28257da
#
_cell.length_a   1.000
_cell.length_b   1.000
_cell.length_c   1.000
_cell.angle_alpha   90.00
_cell.angle_beta   90.00
_cell.angle_gamma   90.00
#
_symmetry.space_group_name_H-M   'P 1'
#
loop_
_entity.id
_entity.type
_entity.pdbx_description
1 polymer ?
#
loop_
_entity_poly.entity_id
_entity_poly.type
_entity_poly.pdbx_seq_one_letter_code
_entity_poly.pdbx_strand_id
1 'polypeptide(L)'
;MDKAIFTYHEKNNKRFILYGLLDENRKYKDFQLFPADDSIVNDIYVARVGRILKGINGAFVNISPKQSCYISLNDLSDPVYVNKKSKKPGIHEGDEILVQIVKDAIKTKEPVASTKLCIFGDHMIISTTDTSLGVSGKINRL
;
A
#
# COMPACT_ATOMS: atom_id res chain seq x y z
N MET A 1 17.87 18.19 -9.60
CA MET A 1 16.73 17.42 -9.07
C MET A 1 17.26 16.32 -8.18
N ASP A 2 16.78 16.25 -6.93
CA ASP A 2 17.21 15.22 -5.98
C ASP A 2 16.73 13.82 -6.42
N LYS A 3 17.53 12.81 -6.14
CA LYS A 3 17.26 11.42 -6.49
C LYS A 3 17.18 10.54 -5.25
N ALA A 4 16.05 9.88 -5.03
CA ALA A 4 15.89 8.87 -3.99
C ALA A 4 16.31 7.50 -4.53
N ILE A 5 17.07 6.77 -3.74
CA ILE A 5 17.51 5.39 -4.01
C ILE A 5 17.02 4.52 -2.85
N PHE A 6 16.39 3.40 -3.20
CA PHE A 6 15.99 2.37 -2.27
C PHE A 6 16.65 1.05 -2.68
N THR A 7 17.18 0.32 -1.72
CA THR A 7 17.73 -1.01 -1.97
C THR A 7 17.50 -1.93 -0.78
N TYR A 8 17.33 -3.22 -1.07
CA TYR A 8 17.28 -4.25 -0.04
C TYR A 8 18.68 -4.80 0.23
N HIS A 9 18.95 -5.03 1.49
CA HIS A 9 20.19 -5.67 1.93
C HIS A 9 19.86 -6.75 2.96
N GLU A 10 20.51 -7.91 2.84
CA GLU A 10 20.40 -9.00 3.80
C GLU A 10 21.76 -9.27 4.42
N LYS A 11 21.80 -9.30 5.76
CA LYS A 11 23.00 -9.64 6.53
C LYS A 11 22.61 -10.42 7.78
N ASN A 12 23.24 -11.58 8.01
CA ASN A 12 23.00 -12.43 9.17
C ASN A 12 21.51 -12.79 9.35
N ASN A 13 20.84 -13.20 8.28
CA ASN A 13 19.40 -13.50 8.25
C ASN A 13 18.48 -12.33 8.66
N LYS A 14 19.00 -11.10 8.66
CA LYS A 14 18.21 -9.90 8.86
C LYS A 14 18.16 -9.12 7.56
N ARG A 15 16.95 -8.68 7.20
CA ARG A 15 16.70 -7.86 6.02
C ARG A 15 16.58 -6.40 6.42
N PHE A 16 17.09 -5.53 5.57
CA PHE A 16 17.08 -4.09 5.74
C PHE A 16 16.69 -3.41 4.44
N ILE A 17 16.00 -2.29 4.57
CA ILE A 17 15.78 -1.34 3.48
C ILE A 17 16.74 -0.18 3.71
N LEU A 18 17.58 0.08 2.72
CA LEU A 18 18.46 1.22 2.69
C LEU A 18 17.81 2.31 1.83
N TYR A 19 17.65 3.49 2.40
CA TYR A 19 17.23 4.69 1.71
C TYR A 19 18.39 5.66 1.62
N GLY A 20 18.58 6.27 0.47
CA GLY A 20 19.53 7.35 0.26
C GLY A 20 18.93 8.45 -0.61
N LEU A 21 19.05 9.70 -0.16
CA LEU A 21 18.72 10.88 -0.95
C LEU A 21 19.99 11.52 -1.46
N LEU A 22 20.13 11.65 -2.78
CA LEU A 22 21.26 12.29 -3.43
C LEU A 22 20.84 13.63 -4.04
N ASP A 23 21.72 14.60 -3.96
CA ASP A 23 21.59 15.84 -4.70
C ASP A 23 21.93 15.65 -6.20
N GLU A 24 21.82 16.74 -6.96
CA GLU A 24 22.16 16.78 -8.39
C GLU A 24 23.63 16.45 -8.69
N ASN A 25 24.53 16.64 -7.71
CA ASN A 25 25.97 16.31 -7.80
C ASN A 25 26.28 14.89 -7.33
N ARG A 26 25.25 14.05 -7.05
CA ARG A 26 25.36 12.69 -6.53
C ARG A 26 25.96 12.60 -5.12
N LYS A 27 25.89 13.65 -4.32
CA LYS A 27 26.25 13.61 -2.92
C LYS A 27 25.04 13.23 -2.07
N TYR A 28 25.27 12.42 -1.05
CA TYR A 28 24.21 12.04 -0.12
C TYR A 28 23.80 13.26 0.72
N LYS A 29 22.50 13.57 0.68
CA LYS A 29 21.83 14.56 1.55
C LYS A 29 21.25 13.90 2.79
N ASP A 30 20.76 12.68 2.63
CA ASP A 30 20.17 11.91 3.71
C ASP A 30 20.42 10.42 3.46
N PHE A 31 20.47 9.65 4.55
CA PHE A 31 20.72 8.24 4.53
C PHE A 31 20.05 7.59 5.73
N GLN A 32 19.22 6.58 5.48
CA GLN A 32 18.51 5.88 6.53
C GLN A 32 18.53 4.37 6.29
N LEU A 33 18.54 3.60 7.37
CA LEU A 33 18.49 2.16 7.35
C LEU A 33 17.28 1.71 8.20
N PHE A 34 16.37 0.98 7.57
CA PHE A 34 15.18 0.45 8.21
C PHE A 34 15.26 -1.07 8.28
N PRO A 35 14.88 -1.71 9.40
CA PRO A 35 14.60 -3.14 9.38
C PRO A 35 13.49 -3.43 8.36
N ALA A 36 13.66 -4.47 7.55
CA ALA A 36 12.59 -4.98 6.71
C ALA A 36 11.90 -6.10 7.47
N ASP A 37 10.69 -5.83 7.95
CA ASP A 37 9.86 -6.84 8.58
C ASP A 37 9.32 -7.85 7.56
N ASP A 38 8.97 -9.05 8.03
CA ASP A 38 8.27 -10.04 7.20
C ASP A 38 6.79 -9.66 7.00
N SER A 39 6.27 -8.73 7.79
CA SER A 39 4.94 -8.17 7.65
C SER A 39 4.87 -7.24 6.44
N ILE A 40 3.80 -7.39 5.66
CA ILE A 40 3.47 -6.51 4.54
C ILE A 40 2.30 -5.57 4.89
N VAL A 41 1.90 -5.51 6.17
CA VAL A 41 0.85 -4.58 6.64
C VAL A 41 1.29 -3.14 6.42
N ASN A 42 0.39 -2.32 5.89
CA ASN A 42 0.57 -0.94 5.43
C ASN A 42 1.32 -0.78 4.09
N ASP A 43 1.88 -1.83 3.52
CA ASP A 43 2.44 -1.75 2.17
C ASP A 43 1.35 -1.48 1.13
N ILE A 44 1.70 -0.67 0.13
CA ILE A 44 0.80 -0.30 -0.97
C ILE A 44 1.29 -0.98 -2.26
N TYR A 45 0.38 -1.65 -2.94
CA TYR A 45 0.64 -2.37 -4.18
C TYR A 45 -0.26 -1.92 -5.32
N VAL A 46 0.25 -2.04 -6.54
CA VAL A 46 -0.59 -2.11 -7.72
C VAL A 46 -1.11 -3.54 -7.81
N ALA A 47 -2.42 -3.71 -7.64
CA ALA A 47 -3.05 -5.02 -7.65
C ALA A 47 -3.97 -5.16 -8.88
N ARG A 48 -3.95 -6.35 -9.48
CA ARG A 48 -4.89 -6.70 -10.54
C ARG A 48 -6.12 -7.34 -9.93
N VAL A 49 -7.30 -6.79 -10.22
CA VAL A 49 -8.59 -7.35 -9.80
C VAL A 49 -8.77 -8.72 -10.47
N GLY A 50 -8.88 -9.74 -9.65
CA GLY A 50 -9.18 -11.10 -10.05
C GLY A 50 -10.66 -11.38 -9.95
N ARG A 51 -11.02 -12.51 -9.32
CA ARG A 51 -12.40 -12.95 -9.22
C ARG A 51 -13.20 -12.15 -8.19
N ILE A 52 -14.33 -11.59 -8.63
CA ILE A 52 -15.31 -10.92 -7.75
C ILE A 52 -16.38 -11.94 -7.35
N LEU A 53 -16.52 -12.19 -6.06
CA LEU A 53 -17.38 -13.22 -5.47
C LEU A 53 -18.47 -12.58 -4.60
N LYS A 54 -19.61 -12.29 -5.18
CA LYS A 54 -20.75 -11.66 -4.47
C LYS A 54 -21.25 -12.51 -3.29
N GLY A 55 -21.16 -13.86 -3.38
CA GLY A 55 -21.61 -14.77 -2.34
C GLY A 55 -20.83 -14.67 -1.03
N ILE A 56 -19.58 -14.20 -1.06
CA ILE A 56 -18.76 -13.95 0.14
C ILE A 56 -18.55 -12.45 0.38
N ASN A 57 -19.27 -11.59 -0.33
CA ASN A 57 -19.15 -10.13 -0.29
C ASN A 57 -17.70 -9.64 -0.43
N GLY A 58 -16.95 -10.22 -1.37
CA GLY A 58 -15.54 -9.94 -1.52
C GLY A 58 -15.00 -10.22 -2.92
N ALA A 59 -13.75 -9.87 -3.10
CA ALA A 59 -12.98 -10.14 -4.31
C ALA A 59 -11.56 -10.61 -3.92
N PHE A 60 -10.89 -11.25 -4.87
CA PHE A 60 -9.47 -11.50 -4.79
C PHE A 60 -8.74 -10.57 -5.74
N VAL A 61 -7.66 -9.96 -5.26
CA VAL A 61 -6.76 -9.09 -6.03
C VAL A 61 -5.35 -9.67 -5.98
N ASN A 62 -4.65 -9.66 -7.10
CA ASN A 62 -3.29 -10.20 -7.19
C ASN A 62 -2.28 -9.07 -7.11
N ILE A 63 -1.46 -9.04 -6.06
CA ILE A 63 -0.35 -8.09 -5.86
C ILE A 63 0.94 -8.58 -6.52
N SER A 64 1.01 -9.88 -6.82
CA SER A 64 2.09 -10.49 -7.61
C SER A 64 1.56 -11.77 -8.30
N PRO A 65 2.33 -12.39 -9.21
CA PRO A 65 1.93 -13.66 -9.84
C PRO A 65 1.72 -14.82 -8.84
N LYS A 66 2.31 -14.71 -7.64
CA LYS A 66 2.27 -15.76 -6.61
C LYS A 66 1.48 -15.38 -5.36
N GLN A 67 1.04 -14.12 -5.25
CA GLN A 67 0.38 -13.62 -4.06
C GLN A 67 -0.95 -12.99 -4.39
N SER A 68 -2.00 -13.58 -3.85
CA SER A 68 -3.37 -13.06 -3.87
C SER A 68 -3.71 -12.45 -2.52
N CYS A 69 -4.61 -11.47 -2.52
CA CYS A 69 -5.16 -10.85 -1.31
C CYS A 69 -6.68 -10.86 -1.39
N TYR A 70 -7.32 -11.05 -0.25
CA TYR A 70 -8.76 -10.86 -0.13
C TYR A 70 -9.07 -9.38 0.12
N ILE A 71 -10.13 -8.88 -0.49
CA ILE A 71 -10.67 -7.54 -0.24
C ILE A 71 -12.20 -7.62 -0.13
N SER A 72 -12.78 -7.01 0.91
CA SER A 72 -14.23 -6.94 1.02
C SER A 72 -14.80 -5.98 -0.03
N LEU A 73 -16.04 -6.20 -0.51
CA LEU A 73 -16.68 -5.27 -1.45
C LEU A 73 -16.89 -3.87 -0.82
N ASN A 74 -17.00 -3.79 0.51
CA ASN A 74 -17.10 -2.51 1.22
C ASN A 74 -15.77 -1.75 1.23
N ASP A 75 -14.64 -2.46 1.21
CA ASP A 75 -13.30 -1.89 1.15
C ASP A 75 -12.78 -1.73 -0.28
N LEU A 76 -13.58 -2.17 -1.27
CA LEU A 76 -13.32 -2.03 -2.69
C LEU A 76 -14.07 -0.82 -3.29
N SER A 77 -14.46 0.16 -2.48
CA SER A 77 -15.13 1.38 -2.90
C SER A 77 -14.09 2.42 -3.36
N ASP A 78 -14.44 3.19 -4.38
CA ASP A 78 -13.68 4.34 -4.89
C ASP A 78 -12.17 4.10 -5.05
N PRO A 79 -11.74 3.07 -5.79
CA PRO A 79 -10.33 2.74 -5.93
C PRO A 79 -9.60 3.77 -6.79
N VAL A 80 -8.34 3.98 -6.47
CA VAL A 80 -7.42 4.66 -7.38
C VAL A 80 -7.03 3.70 -8.49
N TYR A 81 -7.50 3.95 -9.72
CA TYR A 81 -7.16 3.13 -10.89
C TYR A 81 -5.78 3.49 -11.40
N VAL A 82 -4.94 2.48 -11.59
CA VAL A 82 -3.68 2.58 -12.33
C VAL A 82 -3.94 2.29 -13.81
N ASN A 83 -4.76 1.26 -14.08
CA ASN A 83 -5.17 0.91 -15.43
C ASN A 83 -6.60 0.34 -15.40
N LYS A 84 -7.52 1.04 -16.00
CA LYS A 84 -8.93 0.61 -16.13
C LYS A 84 -9.17 -0.04 -17.47
N LYS A 85 -9.32 -1.35 -17.48
CA LYS A 85 -9.58 -2.12 -18.72
C LYS A 85 -11.01 -2.02 -19.19
N SER A 86 -11.97 -2.03 -18.27
CA SER A 86 -13.39 -1.92 -18.59
C SER A 86 -13.81 -0.47 -18.76
N LYS A 87 -14.53 -0.15 -19.84
CA LYS A 87 -15.17 1.15 -20.03
C LYS A 87 -16.45 1.32 -19.19
N LYS A 88 -16.94 0.24 -18.58
CA LYS A 88 -18.15 0.26 -17.76
C LYS A 88 -17.86 0.89 -16.39
N PRO A 89 -18.85 1.54 -15.74
CA PRO A 89 -18.69 2.05 -14.39
C PRO A 89 -18.45 0.91 -13.39
N GLY A 90 -17.76 1.22 -12.28
CA GLY A 90 -17.41 0.26 -11.23
C GLY A 90 -16.13 -0.52 -11.54
N ILE A 91 -15.82 -1.47 -10.65
CA ILE A 91 -14.63 -2.31 -10.69
C ILE A 91 -14.94 -3.60 -11.45
N HIS A 92 -14.00 -4.02 -12.28
CA HIS A 92 -14.12 -5.23 -13.10
C HIS A 92 -12.86 -6.08 -13.01
N GLU A 93 -13.02 -7.36 -13.25
CA GLU A 93 -11.90 -8.29 -13.37
C GLU A 93 -10.89 -7.82 -14.42
N GLY A 94 -9.63 -7.81 -14.04
CA GLY A 94 -8.51 -7.35 -14.86
C GLY A 94 -8.16 -5.87 -14.74
N ASP A 95 -8.96 -5.05 -14.04
CA ASP A 95 -8.58 -3.68 -13.70
C ASP A 95 -7.35 -3.68 -12.77
N GLU A 96 -6.49 -2.67 -12.88
CA GLU A 96 -5.35 -2.48 -12.01
C GLU A 96 -5.60 -1.26 -11.10
N ILE A 97 -5.54 -1.50 -9.80
CA ILE A 97 -5.89 -0.54 -8.76
C ILE A 97 -4.81 -0.48 -7.68
N LEU A 98 -4.73 0.63 -6.96
CA LEU A 98 -3.92 0.68 -5.74
C LEU A 98 -4.68 0.04 -4.58
N VAL A 99 -3.97 -0.79 -3.83
CA VAL A 99 -4.47 -1.42 -2.61
C VAL A 99 -3.42 -1.32 -1.52
N GLN A 100 -3.86 -1.19 -0.28
CA GLN A 100 -3.02 -1.25 0.92
C GLN A 100 -3.34 -2.51 1.71
N ILE A 101 -2.32 -3.21 2.19
CA ILE A 101 -2.50 -4.39 3.03
C ILE A 101 -2.87 -3.94 4.43
N VAL A 102 -3.99 -4.47 4.95
CA VAL A 102 -4.49 -4.17 6.29
C VAL A 102 -4.30 -5.30 7.29
N LYS A 103 -4.07 -6.53 6.79
CA LYS A 103 -3.73 -7.70 7.62
C LYS A 103 -2.85 -8.65 6.83
N ASP A 104 -1.83 -9.19 7.50
CA ASP A 104 -1.01 -10.28 6.96
C ASP A 104 -1.79 -11.57 6.76
N ALA A 105 -1.23 -12.47 5.97
CA ALA A 105 -1.68 -13.85 5.85
C ALA A 105 -1.65 -14.55 7.21
N ILE A 106 -2.69 -15.30 7.53
CA ILE A 106 -2.76 -16.10 8.76
C ILE A 106 -3.06 -17.55 8.39
N LYS A 107 -2.10 -18.44 8.63
CA LYS A 107 -2.20 -19.88 8.28
C LYS A 107 -2.50 -20.04 6.78
N THR A 108 -3.70 -20.51 6.45
CA THR A 108 -4.17 -20.75 5.08
C THR A 108 -5.00 -19.60 4.50
N LYS A 109 -5.17 -18.50 5.26
CA LYS A 109 -5.93 -17.33 4.77
C LYS A 109 -5.01 -16.34 4.11
N GLU A 110 -5.44 -15.84 2.96
CA GLU A 110 -4.76 -14.78 2.24
C GLU A 110 -4.70 -13.48 3.05
N PRO A 111 -3.70 -12.62 2.80
CA PRO A 111 -3.68 -11.27 3.34
C PRO A 111 -4.97 -10.51 3.00
N VAL A 112 -5.32 -9.54 3.82
CA VAL A 112 -6.48 -8.67 3.57
C VAL A 112 -6.00 -7.31 3.08
N ALA A 113 -6.60 -6.84 1.99
CA ALA A 113 -6.32 -5.54 1.38
C ALA A 113 -7.53 -4.60 1.46
N SER A 114 -7.29 -3.30 1.24
CA SER A 114 -8.30 -2.24 1.14
C SER A 114 -7.89 -1.24 0.05
N THR A 115 -8.87 -0.60 -0.60
CA THR A 115 -8.61 0.56 -1.48
C THR A 115 -8.55 1.88 -0.71
N LYS A 116 -8.89 1.85 0.58
CA LYS A 116 -8.77 2.98 1.49
C LYS A 116 -7.33 3.13 1.91
N LEU A 117 -6.57 3.94 1.15
CA LEU A 117 -5.15 4.12 1.41
C LEU A 117 -4.94 5.11 2.54
N CYS A 118 -3.99 4.80 3.41
CA CYS A 118 -3.60 5.65 4.52
C CYS A 118 -2.08 5.65 4.66
N ILE A 119 -1.45 6.81 4.49
CA ILE A 119 0.00 6.98 4.63
C ILE A 119 0.27 7.67 5.96
N PHE A 120 1.02 7.01 6.81
CA PHE A 120 1.37 7.48 8.13
C PHE A 120 2.75 8.13 8.11
N GLY A 121 2.84 9.38 8.57
CA GLY A 121 4.09 10.07 8.87
C GLY A 121 4.15 10.43 10.34
N ASP A 122 5.29 10.89 10.81
CA ASP A 122 5.53 11.21 12.23
C ASP A 122 4.57 12.30 12.76
N HIS A 123 4.15 13.22 11.90
CA HIS A 123 3.37 14.37 12.28
C HIS A 123 2.07 14.54 11.48
N MET A 124 1.84 13.70 10.48
CA MET A 124 0.66 13.78 9.62
C MET A 124 0.19 12.39 9.17
N ILE A 125 -1.10 12.33 8.81
CA ILE A 125 -1.70 11.18 8.14
C ILE A 125 -2.34 11.68 6.86
N ILE A 126 -2.07 11.02 5.75
CA ILE A 126 -2.73 11.28 4.45
C ILE A 126 -3.65 10.09 4.16
N SER A 127 -4.92 10.35 3.91
CA SER A 127 -5.91 9.33 3.58
C SER A 127 -6.63 9.64 2.27
N THR A 128 -6.99 8.62 1.52
CA THR A 128 -7.82 8.77 0.31
C THR A 128 -9.31 8.76 0.63
N THR A 129 -9.69 8.47 1.87
CA THR A 129 -11.11 8.36 2.29
C THR A 129 -11.67 9.63 2.89
N ASP A 130 -10.81 10.53 3.33
CA ASP A 130 -11.22 11.79 3.96
C ASP A 130 -10.52 12.96 3.24
N THR A 131 -11.32 13.87 2.71
CA THR A 131 -10.84 15.08 2.02
C THR A 131 -10.78 16.29 2.95
N SER A 132 -11.17 16.14 4.22
CA SER A 132 -11.14 17.20 5.22
C SER A 132 -9.74 17.38 5.80
N LEU A 133 -9.38 18.63 6.11
CA LEU A 133 -8.23 18.94 6.94
C LEU A 133 -8.64 18.86 8.40
N GLY A 134 -8.00 17.95 9.14
CA GLY A 134 -8.22 17.75 10.56
C GLY A 134 -6.94 17.92 11.36
N VAL A 135 -7.08 18.36 12.60
CA VAL A 135 -5.99 18.37 13.58
C VAL A 135 -6.35 17.38 14.69
N SER A 136 -5.37 16.54 15.06
CA SER A 136 -5.58 15.59 16.15
C SER A 136 -6.04 16.29 17.42
N GLY A 137 -7.14 15.81 18.03
CA GLY A 137 -7.63 16.31 19.31
C GLY A 137 -6.66 16.13 20.48
N LYS A 138 -5.58 15.37 20.27
CA LYS A 138 -4.48 15.20 21.25
C LYS A 138 -3.50 16.38 21.25
N ILE A 139 -3.54 17.22 20.21
CA ILE A 139 -2.74 18.45 20.17
C ILE A 139 -3.49 19.51 20.97
N ASN A 140 -2.98 19.81 22.16
CA ASN A 140 -3.48 20.95 22.92
C ASN A 140 -3.23 22.24 22.11
N ARG A 141 -4.29 22.98 21.81
CA ARG A 141 -4.14 24.34 21.27
C ARG A 141 -3.46 25.19 22.35
N LEU A 142 -2.26 25.64 22.05
CA LEU A 142 -1.61 26.71 22.80
C LEU A 142 -2.37 28.01 22.57
#